data_0df0addf69da8b196beee0a70d024cf9
#
_entry.id   0df0addf69da8b196beee0a70d024cf9
#
_cell.length_a   1.000
_cell.length_b   1.000
_cell.length_c   1.000
_cell.angle_alpha   90.00
_cell.angle_beta   90.00
_cell.angle_gamma   90.00
#
_symmetry.space_group_name_H-M   'P 1'
#
loop_
_entity.id
_entity.type
_entity.pdbx_description
1 polymer ?
#
loop_
_entity_poly.entity_id
_entity_poly.type
_entity_poly.pdbx_seq_one_letter_code
_entity_poly.pdbx_strand_id
1 'polypeptide(L)'
;MNAVATAQDGIVFTLDGAIGVATFYIGDSPYAIVTANDQDSVQVIDLRDPSSPVAAGIAVDGERNFTMLERARGVATFTINASIFAIVCGRSDDGVCICEHLPTALFY
;
A
#
# COMPACT_ATOMS: atom_id res chain seq x y z
N MET A 1 -15.82 12.09 -16.53
CA MET A 1 -14.64 11.49 -15.88
C MET A 1 -13.67 10.97 -16.91
N ASN A 2 -12.42 11.32 -16.77
CA ASN A 2 -11.36 10.87 -17.67
C ASN A 2 -10.29 10.14 -16.91
N ALA A 3 -9.74 9.08 -17.50
CA ALA A 3 -8.56 8.44 -16.94
C ALA A 3 -7.35 9.35 -17.16
N VAL A 4 -6.59 9.59 -16.09
CA VAL A 4 -5.39 10.44 -16.14
C VAL A 4 -4.16 9.58 -16.38
N ALA A 5 -4.10 8.39 -15.72
CA ALA A 5 -2.97 7.50 -15.84
C ALA A 5 -3.38 6.12 -15.33
N THR A 6 -2.51 5.14 -15.53
CA THR A 6 -2.68 3.80 -14.98
C THR A 6 -1.39 3.35 -14.33
N ALA A 7 -1.51 2.49 -13.30
CA ALA A 7 -0.41 1.73 -12.75
C ALA A 7 -0.78 0.26 -12.85
N GLN A 8 0.12 -0.56 -13.33
CA GLN A 8 -0.18 -1.94 -13.64
C GLN A 8 0.92 -2.84 -13.11
N ASP A 9 0.55 -4.06 -12.72
CA ASP A 9 1.51 -5.04 -12.25
C ASP A 9 2.62 -5.26 -13.28
N GLY A 10 3.84 -5.35 -12.78
CA GLY A 10 5.02 -5.54 -13.62
C GLY A 10 6.28 -5.40 -12.80
N ILE A 11 7.35 -4.91 -13.42
CA ILE A 11 8.64 -4.80 -12.76
C ILE A 11 8.63 -3.70 -11.69
N VAL A 12 7.96 -2.58 -11.97
CA VAL A 12 7.96 -1.42 -11.08
C VAL A 12 6.92 -1.52 -9.98
N PHE A 13 5.72 -2.00 -10.33
CA PHE A 13 4.61 -2.11 -9.39
C PHE A 13 4.34 -3.58 -9.05
N THR A 14 4.03 -3.83 -7.78
CA THR A 14 3.65 -5.15 -7.27
C THR A 14 2.14 -5.14 -7.06
N LEU A 15 1.39 -5.39 -8.13
CA LEU A 15 -0.05 -5.19 -8.14
C LEU A 15 -0.85 -6.40 -8.61
N ASP A 16 -0.24 -7.58 -8.64
CA ASP A 16 -0.97 -8.79 -9.05
C ASP A 16 -2.08 -9.09 -8.06
N GLY A 17 -3.31 -9.13 -8.58
CA GLY A 17 -4.47 -9.31 -7.74
C GLY A 17 -4.81 -8.09 -6.91
N ALA A 18 -4.55 -6.89 -7.40
CA ALA A 18 -4.89 -5.65 -6.71
C ALA A 18 -6.38 -5.64 -6.36
N ILE A 19 -6.72 -5.39 -5.09
CA ILE A 19 -8.10 -5.55 -4.65
C ILE A 19 -8.58 -4.44 -3.70
N GLY A 20 -7.74 -3.96 -2.79
CA GLY A 20 -8.11 -2.91 -1.86
C GLY A 20 -7.25 -1.68 -2.02
N VAL A 21 -7.79 -0.51 -1.74
CA VAL A 21 -7.05 0.74 -1.83
C VAL A 21 -7.50 1.71 -0.74
N ALA A 22 -6.54 2.45 -0.21
CA ALA A 22 -6.78 3.58 0.67
C ALA A 22 -5.83 4.70 0.29
N THR A 23 -6.15 5.91 0.71
CA THR A 23 -5.31 7.07 0.41
C THR A 23 -4.88 7.76 1.69
N PHE A 24 -3.79 8.48 1.60
CA PHE A 24 -3.32 9.30 2.70
C PHE A 24 -2.50 10.47 2.15
N TYR A 25 -2.31 11.49 2.97
CA TYR A 25 -1.55 12.68 2.60
C TYR A 25 -0.38 12.87 3.55
N ILE A 26 0.74 13.30 3.01
CA ILE A 26 1.85 13.83 3.81
C ILE A 26 1.96 15.29 3.41
N GLY A 27 1.55 16.20 4.31
CA GLY A 27 1.35 17.59 3.93
C GLY A 27 0.31 17.67 2.82
N ASP A 28 0.68 18.23 1.69
CA ASP A 28 -0.21 18.33 0.53
C ASP A 28 0.05 17.24 -0.51
N SER A 29 0.90 16.29 -0.20
CA SER A 29 1.29 15.24 -1.15
C SER A 29 0.41 14.00 -0.99
N PRO A 30 -0.33 13.61 -2.02
CA PRO A 30 -1.22 12.45 -1.95
C PRO A 30 -0.48 11.16 -2.27
N TYR A 31 -0.88 10.11 -1.58
CA TYR A 31 -0.38 8.75 -1.78
C TYR A 31 -1.55 7.77 -1.74
N ALA A 32 -1.37 6.61 -2.35
CA ALA A 32 -2.28 5.48 -2.22
C ALA A 32 -1.52 4.27 -1.70
N ILE A 33 -2.24 3.42 -0.97
CA ILE A 33 -1.75 2.11 -0.59
C ILE A 33 -2.72 1.07 -1.15
N VAL A 34 -2.20 0.08 -1.87
CA VAL A 34 -2.99 -0.91 -2.61
C VAL A 34 -2.59 -2.30 -2.15
N THR A 35 -3.58 -3.12 -1.83
CA THR A 35 -3.32 -4.52 -1.50
C THR A 35 -3.21 -5.33 -2.78
N ALA A 36 -2.21 -6.22 -2.84
CA ALA A 36 -2.01 -7.14 -3.95
C ALA A 36 -2.20 -8.56 -3.42
N ASN A 37 -3.40 -9.08 -3.60
CA ASN A 37 -3.84 -10.34 -3.00
C ASN A 37 -3.00 -11.52 -3.46
N ASP A 38 -2.66 -11.58 -4.73
CA ASP A 38 -1.93 -12.72 -5.30
C ASP A 38 -0.42 -12.65 -5.00
N GLN A 39 0.06 -11.55 -4.46
CA GLN A 39 1.47 -11.39 -4.10
C GLN A 39 1.67 -11.24 -2.60
N ASP A 40 0.61 -11.40 -1.80
CA ASP A 40 0.67 -11.31 -0.34
C ASP A 40 1.38 -10.03 0.11
N SER A 41 1.01 -8.90 -0.48
CA SER A 41 1.75 -7.67 -0.30
C SER A 41 0.86 -6.43 -0.36
N VAL A 42 1.44 -5.31 0.03
CA VAL A 42 0.85 -3.99 -0.18
C VAL A 42 1.88 -3.10 -0.87
N GLN A 43 1.39 -2.24 -1.75
CA GLN A 43 2.21 -1.30 -2.51
C GLN A 43 1.79 0.12 -2.20
N VAL A 44 2.74 0.97 -1.85
CA VAL A 44 2.49 2.42 -1.71
C VAL A 44 2.85 3.09 -3.03
N ILE A 45 1.97 3.96 -3.48
CA ILE A 45 2.12 4.67 -4.75
C ILE A 45 2.11 6.17 -4.46
N ASP A 46 3.11 6.86 -4.96
CA ASP A 46 3.22 8.32 -4.88
C ASP A 46 2.37 8.92 -5.99
N LEU A 47 1.42 9.77 -5.61
CA LEU A 47 0.48 10.40 -6.54
C LEU A 47 0.65 11.91 -6.60
N ARG A 48 1.84 12.44 -6.26
CA ARG A 48 2.07 13.89 -6.32
C ARG A 48 1.87 14.42 -7.73
N ASP A 49 2.21 13.64 -8.74
CA ASP A 49 1.83 13.90 -10.12
C ASP A 49 0.92 12.77 -10.57
N PRO A 50 -0.41 12.98 -10.55
CA PRO A 50 -1.33 11.88 -10.84
C PRO A 50 -1.24 11.36 -12.27
N SER A 51 -0.65 12.13 -13.19
CA SER A 51 -0.43 11.65 -14.55
C SER A 51 0.81 10.74 -14.64
N SER A 52 1.59 10.62 -13.56
CA SER A 52 2.82 9.83 -13.54
C SER A 52 3.00 9.18 -12.17
N PRO A 53 2.19 8.17 -11.82
CA PRO A 53 2.30 7.49 -10.52
C PRO A 53 3.64 6.79 -10.37
N VAL A 54 4.19 6.81 -9.15
CA VAL A 54 5.50 6.26 -8.86
C VAL A 54 5.39 5.28 -7.70
N ALA A 55 6.03 4.12 -7.83
CA ALA A 55 6.12 3.16 -6.73
C ALA A 55 6.96 3.76 -5.60
N ALA A 56 6.39 3.84 -4.40
CA ALA A 56 7.04 4.51 -3.27
C ALA A 56 7.43 3.55 -2.15
N GLY A 57 6.77 2.41 -2.00
CA GLY A 57 7.11 1.46 -0.96
C GLY A 57 6.33 0.17 -1.12
N ILE A 58 6.82 -0.89 -0.47
CA ILE A 58 6.19 -2.21 -0.54
C ILE A 58 6.40 -2.94 0.78
N ALA A 59 5.40 -3.73 1.20
CA ALA A 59 5.53 -4.70 2.28
C ALA A 59 5.03 -6.04 1.78
N VAL A 60 5.79 -7.11 2.03
CA VAL A 60 5.47 -8.46 1.60
C VAL A 60 5.39 -9.36 2.82
N ASP A 61 4.40 -10.25 2.86
CA ASP A 61 4.22 -11.16 3.96
C ASP A 61 5.49 -11.98 4.19
N GLY A 62 5.89 -12.09 5.46
CA GLY A 62 7.07 -12.84 5.85
C GLY A 62 8.39 -12.10 5.71
N GLU A 63 8.42 -10.90 5.14
CA GLU A 63 9.63 -10.11 4.98
C GLU A 63 9.68 -8.97 6.00
N ARG A 64 10.87 -8.64 6.49
CA ARG A 64 11.13 -7.44 7.31
C ARG A 64 10.16 -7.26 8.47
N ASN A 65 9.83 -8.35 9.16
CA ASN A 65 8.87 -8.34 10.26
C ASN A 65 7.43 -8.05 9.87
N PHE A 66 7.12 -7.98 8.59
CA PHE A 66 5.73 -7.90 8.15
C PHE A 66 5.12 -9.28 8.21
N THR A 67 4.00 -9.39 8.92
CA THR A 67 3.26 -10.63 9.08
C THR A 67 1.80 -10.35 8.87
N MET A 68 1.00 -11.40 8.72
CA MET A 68 -0.45 -11.27 8.55
C MET A 68 -0.85 -10.56 7.25
N LEU A 69 -0.02 -10.71 6.20
CA LEU A 69 -0.31 -10.12 4.89
C LEU A 69 -0.65 -11.14 3.84
N GLU A 70 -0.76 -12.43 4.21
CA GLU A 70 -1.10 -13.44 3.23
C GLU A 70 -2.49 -13.17 2.68
N ARG A 71 -2.58 -13.03 1.35
CA ARG A 71 -3.79 -12.66 0.64
C ARG A 71 -4.38 -11.35 1.18
N ALA A 72 -3.54 -10.34 1.27
CA ALA A 72 -3.93 -9.01 1.74
C ALA A 72 -5.11 -8.49 0.93
N ARG A 73 -6.11 -7.92 1.60
CA ARG A 73 -7.33 -7.46 0.94
C ARG A 73 -7.71 -6.05 1.35
N GLY A 74 -8.34 -5.91 2.51
CA GLY A 74 -8.80 -4.62 2.96
C GLY A 74 -7.68 -3.79 3.55
N VAL A 75 -7.72 -2.49 3.36
CA VAL A 75 -6.73 -1.58 3.90
C VAL A 75 -7.39 -0.25 4.23
N ALA A 76 -6.97 0.34 5.34
CA ALA A 76 -7.36 1.70 5.72
C ALA A 76 -6.15 2.40 6.31
N THR A 77 -6.16 3.72 6.30
CA THR A 77 -5.07 4.51 6.86
C THR A 77 -5.59 5.40 7.99
N PHE A 78 -4.70 5.74 8.90
CA PHE A 78 -5.02 6.67 9.99
C PHE A 78 -3.76 7.40 10.41
N THR A 79 -3.95 8.52 11.09
CA THR A 79 -2.84 9.38 11.51
C THR A 79 -2.90 9.59 13.01
N ILE A 80 -1.77 9.43 13.69
CA ILE A 80 -1.62 9.79 15.09
C ILE A 80 -0.50 10.81 15.16
N ASN A 81 -0.83 12.03 15.60
CA ASN A 81 0.08 13.16 15.54
C ASN A 81 0.51 13.37 14.09
N ALA A 82 1.79 13.30 13.78
CA ALA A 82 2.25 13.46 12.41
C ALA A 82 2.63 12.12 11.79
N SER A 83 2.36 11.01 12.45
CA SER A 83 2.71 9.68 11.96
C SER A 83 1.54 9.03 11.26
N ILE A 84 1.80 8.45 10.09
CA ILE A 84 0.78 7.84 9.25
C ILE A 84 0.93 6.33 9.30
N PHE A 85 -0.19 5.66 9.54
CA PHE A 85 -0.27 4.22 9.71
C PHE A 85 -1.24 3.64 8.70
N ALA A 86 -1.06 2.36 8.39
CA ALA A 86 -2.06 1.59 7.66
C ALA A 86 -2.40 0.33 8.45
N ILE A 87 -3.66 -0.09 8.36
CA ILE A 87 -4.09 -1.39 8.88
C ILE A 87 -4.56 -2.21 7.69
N VAL A 88 -4.03 -3.42 7.56
CA VAL A 88 -4.26 -4.29 6.41
C VAL A 88 -4.75 -5.64 6.90
N CYS A 89 -5.83 -6.14 6.28
CA CYS A 89 -6.37 -7.46 6.59
C CYS A 89 -5.67 -8.52 5.75
N GLY A 90 -5.05 -9.50 6.40
CA GLY A 90 -4.51 -10.68 5.75
C GLY A 90 -5.53 -11.80 5.83
N ARG A 91 -6.21 -12.07 4.72
CA ARG A 91 -7.35 -12.98 4.72
C ARG A 91 -7.00 -14.39 5.16
N SER A 92 -5.89 -14.92 4.65
CA SER A 92 -5.50 -16.29 4.97
C SER A 92 -4.87 -16.42 6.35
N ASP A 93 -4.42 -15.32 6.93
CA ASP A 93 -3.84 -15.31 8.27
C ASP A 93 -4.86 -15.06 9.36
N ASP A 94 -6.11 -14.75 8.99
CA ASP A 94 -7.17 -14.38 9.95
C ASP A 94 -6.72 -13.27 10.89
N GLY A 95 -5.98 -12.30 10.36
CA GLY A 95 -5.42 -11.26 11.18
C GLY A 95 -5.24 -9.95 10.44
N VAL A 96 -4.63 -9.00 11.14
CA VAL A 96 -4.32 -7.70 10.55
C VAL A 96 -2.85 -7.37 10.78
N CYS A 97 -2.27 -6.63 9.84
CA CYS A 97 -0.95 -6.04 9.97
C CYS A 97 -1.10 -4.54 10.11
N ILE A 98 -0.39 -3.95 11.05
CA ILE A 98 -0.36 -2.51 11.21
C ILE A 98 1.01 -2.02 10.80
N CYS A 99 1.04 -1.19 9.77
CA CYS A 99 2.28 -0.64 9.20
C CYS A 99 2.38 0.83 9.62
N GLU A 100 3.56 1.26 10.03
CA GLU A 100 3.78 2.62 10.51
C GLU A 100 4.81 3.35 9.67
N HIS A 101 4.89 4.67 9.86
CA HIS A 101 5.87 5.55 9.21
C HIS A 101 5.76 5.59 7.70
N LEU A 102 4.52 5.51 7.17
CA LEU A 102 4.31 5.63 5.74
C LEU A 102 4.82 6.97 5.19
N PRO A 103 5.34 7.00 3.96
CA PRO A 103 5.41 5.86 3.04
C PRO A 103 6.68 5.03 3.19
N THR A 104 7.68 5.52 3.94
CA THR A 104 9.03 4.97 3.88
C THR A 104 9.22 3.69 4.68
N ALA A 105 8.41 3.45 5.72
CA ALA A 105 8.56 2.25 6.55
C ALA A 105 8.29 0.95 5.80
N LEU A 106 7.51 1.01 4.74
CA LEU A 106 7.23 -0.15 3.90
C LEU A 106 8.35 -0.43 2.90
N PHE A 107 9.35 0.44 2.82
CA PHE A 107 10.30 0.43 1.74
C PHE A 107 11.73 0.42 2.28
N TYR A 108 12.28 -0.72 2.45
CA TYR A 108 13.66 -0.86 2.88
C TYR A 108 14.46 -1.60 1.86
#